data_7c3cf2d45ccbfab2bdc73421541692af
#
_entry.id   7c3cf2d45ccbfab2bdc73421541692af
#
_cell.length_a   1.000
_cell.length_b   1.000
_cell.length_c   1.000
_cell.angle_alpha   90.00
_cell.angle_beta   90.00
_cell.angle_gamma   90.00
#
_symmetry.space_group_name_H-M   'P 1'
#
loop_
_entity.id
_entity.type
_entity.pdbx_description
1 polymer ?
#
loop_
_entity_poly.entity_id
_entity_poly.type
_entity_poly.pdbx_seq_one_letter_code
_entity_poly.pdbx_strand_id
1 'polypeptide(L)'
;MPAASSLSGAASDGRHVQSGGKVDIPAYRDPTRPDAALLRRPWPSLRGVLGISPVFVGIAGATAVSGAALWMNILPRFVTPLTLIFVVGGWVLSLCIHEFGHAVVAYLGGDRSVAGAGYLTLNPLRYANISVSLILPIVFLLLGGIALPGGAVYINHSALRTRAWSSAVSVAGPVGTLLCGLAIAAALTVGMRQSWLNPENVNFFAALALLGFFMCLALMLNLLPAPGLDGFGIIRPWLPYSMQYAAVRYGMLSIYAVFALLWFVAPVRSAFFDVVIRLTTAFNIDQSLIYFGFMNMRFF
;
A
#
# COMPACT_ATOMS: atom_id res chain seq x y z
N MET A 1 71.89 -51.64 -24.79
CA MET A 1 71.36 -52.05 -26.08
C MET A 1 69.95 -52.61 -25.93
N PRO A 2 69.01 -52.37 -26.82
CA PRO A 2 68.78 -51.37 -27.82
C PRO A 2 67.51 -50.57 -27.47
N ALA A 3 66.99 -49.71 -28.13
CA ALA A 3 66.92 -49.06 -29.39
C ALA A 3 65.92 -47.92 -29.30
N ALA A 4 66.18 -46.93 -30.06
CA ALA A 4 65.31 -45.78 -30.25
C ALA A 4 64.03 -46.17 -31.03
N SER A 5 62.88 -45.54 -30.75
CA SER A 5 61.87 -45.29 -31.75
C SER A 5 61.12 -44.02 -31.47
N SER A 6 61.24 -43.17 -32.44
CA SER A 6 60.49 -41.98 -32.73
C SER A 6 58.97 -42.10 -32.55
N LEU A 7 58.28 -41.10 -32.04
CA LEU A 7 56.97 -40.71 -32.50
C LEU A 7 56.76 -39.22 -32.43
N SER A 8 56.61 -38.70 -33.61
CA SER A 8 56.19 -37.38 -33.98
C SER A 8 54.75 -37.09 -33.59
N GLY A 9 54.44 -35.87 -33.32
CA GLY A 9 53.18 -35.25 -33.68
C GLY A 9 52.05 -35.40 -32.70
N ALA A 10 51.88 -34.47 -31.79
CA ALA A 10 50.55 -34.16 -31.28
C ALA A 10 50.26 -32.67 -31.53
N ALA A 11 49.34 -32.47 -32.39
CA ALA A 11 48.81 -31.18 -32.80
C ALA A 11 48.33 -30.39 -31.57
N SER A 12 48.74 -29.15 -31.51
CA SER A 12 48.16 -28.17 -30.61
C SER A 12 46.68 -27.96 -30.96
N ASP A 13 45.80 -28.54 -30.18
CA ASP A 13 44.38 -28.21 -30.21
C ASP A 13 44.22 -26.80 -29.62
N GLY A 14 44.23 -25.82 -30.52
CA GLY A 14 43.96 -24.44 -30.23
C GLY A 14 42.46 -24.26 -29.83
N ARG A 15 42.13 -24.59 -28.60
CA ARG A 15 40.86 -24.13 -28.05
C ARG A 15 40.92 -22.63 -27.93
N HIS A 16 40.32 -21.96 -28.90
CA HIS A 16 39.90 -20.59 -28.80
C HIS A 16 39.10 -20.44 -27.51
N VAL A 17 39.71 -19.80 -26.50
CA VAL A 17 39.00 -19.18 -25.42
C VAL A 17 38.19 -18.07 -26.06
N GLN A 18 36.93 -18.33 -26.33
CA GLN A 18 35.98 -17.28 -26.68
C GLN A 18 35.86 -16.34 -25.48
N SER A 19 36.53 -15.21 -25.65
CA SER A 19 36.45 -14.05 -24.78
C SER A 19 34.98 -13.61 -24.61
N GLY A 20 34.56 -13.56 -23.35
CA GLY A 20 33.58 -12.58 -22.87
C GLY A 20 32.24 -12.64 -23.59
N GLY A 21 31.33 -13.51 -23.14
CA GLY A 21 29.92 -13.25 -23.33
C GLY A 21 29.62 -11.85 -22.77
N LYS A 22 29.41 -10.88 -23.64
CA LYS A 22 28.79 -9.61 -23.26
C LYS A 22 27.46 -9.99 -22.65
N VAL A 23 27.38 -9.86 -21.33
CA VAL A 23 26.07 -9.79 -20.66
C VAL A 23 25.40 -8.61 -21.33
N ASP A 24 24.41 -8.85 -22.18
CA ASP A 24 23.54 -7.82 -22.73
C ASP A 24 22.80 -7.21 -21.53
N ILE A 25 23.44 -6.21 -20.94
CA ILE A 25 22.79 -5.32 -19.99
C ILE A 25 21.69 -4.64 -20.82
N PRO A 26 20.40 -4.87 -20.54
CA PRO A 26 19.33 -4.22 -21.28
C PRO A 26 19.64 -2.73 -21.31
N ALA A 27 19.70 -2.15 -22.51
CA ALA A 27 20.03 -0.76 -22.70
C ALA A 27 19.20 0.07 -21.74
N TYR A 28 19.88 0.82 -20.87
CA TYR A 28 19.21 1.70 -19.91
C TYR A 28 18.21 2.56 -20.66
N ARG A 29 16.95 2.33 -20.36
CA ARG A 29 15.85 3.07 -20.96
C ARG A 29 15.70 4.37 -20.20
N ASP A 30 15.97 5.48 -20.87
CA ASP A 30 15.73 6.81 -20.32
C ASP A 30 14.22 6.94 -20.01
N PRO A 31 13.81 6.94 -18.72
CA PRO A 31 12.40 7.06 -18.34
C PRO A 31 11.82 8.43 -18.73
N THR A 32 12.66 9.34 -19.22
CA THR A 32 12.26 10.69 -19.63
C THR A 32 11.70 10.74 -21.06
N ARG A 33 12.00 9.72 -21.87
CA ARG A 33 11.52 9.65 -23.26
C ARG A 33 10.44 8.60 -23.37
N PRO A 34 9.19 8.99 -23.65
CA PRO A 34 8.14 8.02 -23.90
C PRO A 34 8.53 7.17 -25.12
N ASP A 35 8.49 5.85 -24.96
CA ASP A 35 8.68 4.95 -26.11
C ASP A 35 7.47 5.09 -27.03
N ALA A 36 7.71 5.50 -28.28
CA ALA A 36 6.68 5.61 -29.29
C ALA A 36 5.90 4.29 -29.49
N ALA A 37 6.57 3.14 -29.27
CA ALA A 37 5.93 1.82 -29.32
C ALA A 37 4.94 1.62 -28.17
N LEU A 38 5.22 2.13 -26.95
CA LEU A 38 4.29 2.05 -25.83
C LEU A 38 3.08 2.96 -26.01
N LEU A 39 3.27 4.15 -26.59
CA LEU A 39 2.18 5.08 -26.88
C LEU A 39 1.21 4.52 -27.91
N ARG A 40 1.68 3.69 -28.85
CA ARG A 40 0.86 3.05 -29.90
C ARG A 40 0.16 1.76 -29.43
N ARG A 41 0.48 1.23 -28.23
CA ARG A 41 -0.22 0.03 -27.72
C ARG A 41 -1.71 0.32 -27.52
N PRO A 42 -2.61 -0.58 -27.93
CA PRO A 42 -4.03 -0.43 -27.66
C PRO A 42 -4.29 -0.39 -26.13
N TRP A 43 -5.33 0.34 -25.75
CA TRP A 43 -5.76 0.40 -24.36
C TRP A 43 -6.17 -0.99 -23.88
N PRO A 44 -5.70 -1.45 -22.71
CA PRO A 44 -6.11 -2.75 -22.20
C PRO A 44 -7.59 -2.74 -21.77
N SER A 45 -8.27 -3.84 -22.03
CA SER A 45 -9.62 -4.04 -21.50
C SER A 45 -9.54 -4.52 -20.05
N LEU A 46 -10.33 -3.94 -19.17
CA LEU A 46 -10.49 -4.40 -17.80
C LEU A 46 -11.43 -5.63 -17.68
N ARG A 47 -12.12 -5.99 -18.77
CA ARG A 47 -13.04 -7.14 -18.76
C ARG A 47 -12.26 -8.44 -18.55
N GLY A 48 -12.71 -9.23 -17.58
CA GLY A 48 -12.14 -10.54 -17.27
C GLY A 48 -10.84 -10.54 -16.45
N VAL A 49 -10.28 -9.35 -16.14
CA VAL A 49 -9.08 -9.26 -15.28
C VAL A 49 -9.38 -8.76 -13.87
N LEU A 50 -10.52 -8.08 -13.69
CA LEU A 50 -10.99 -7.64 -12.37
C LEU A 50 -11.68 -8.79 -11.65
N GLY A 51 -11.40 -8.94 -10.35
CA GLY A 51 -12.01 -9.97 -9.52
C GLY A 51 -12.11 -9.54 -8.07
N ILE A 52 -12.95 -10.27 -7.35
CA ILE A 52 -13.08 -10.13 -5.89
C ILE A 52 -12.70 -11.48 -5.29
N SER A 53 -11.70 -11.49 -4.42
CA SER A 53 -11.23 -12.74 -3.80
C SER A 53 -12.18 -13.21 -2.69
N PRO A 54 -12.30 -14.52 -2.45
CA PRO A 54 -13.05 -15.06 -1.32
C PRO A 54 -12.53 -14.53 0.03
N VAL A 55 -11.22 -14.27 0.14
CA VAL A 55 -10.59 -13.71 1.34
C VAL A 55 -11.12 -12.30 1.60
N PHE A 56 -11.21 -11.45 0.57
CA PHE A 56 -11.78 -10.11 0.70
C PHE A 56 -13.25 -10.17 1.16
N VAL A 57 -14.04 -11.06 0.57
CA VAL A 57 -15.45 -11.26 0.96
C VAL A 57 -15.55 -11.75 2.41
N GLY A 58 -14.68 -12.67 2.83
CA GLY A 58 -14.65 -13.15 4.22
C GLY A 58 -14.33 -12.03 5.22
N ILE A 59 -13.32 -11.19 4.92
CA ILE A 59 -12.97 -10.03 5.76
C ILE A 59 -14.12 -9.01 5.78
N ALA A 60 -14.73 -8.71 4.62
CA ALA A 60 -15.87 -7.81 4.54
C ALA A 60 -17.06 -8.33 5.34
N GLY A 61 -17.34 -9.62 5.27
CA GLY A 61 -18.37 -10.28 6.08
C GLY A 61 -18.09 -10.18 7.58
N ALA A 62 -16.87 -10.49 8.01
CA ALA A 62 -16.48 -10.37 9.42
C ALA A 62 -16.58 -8.92 9.92
N THR A 63 -16.15 -7.95 9.12
CA THR A 63 -16.28 -6.51 9.43
C THR A 63 -17.73 -6.10 9.53
N ALA A 64 -18.59 -6.53 8.61
CA ALA A 64 -20.01 -6.19 8.62
C ALA A 64 -20.73 -6.81 9.83
N VAL A 65 -20.45 -8.08 10.13
CA VAL A 65 -21.06 -8.79 11.29
C VAL A 65 -20.63 -8.15 12.61
N SER A 66 -19.33 -7.85 12.77
CA SER A 66 -18.85 -7.19 13.99
C SER A 66 -19.42 -5.77 14.12
N GLY A 67 -19.52 -5.02 13.01
CA GLY A 67 -20.18 -3.71 13.01
C GLY A 67 -21.66 -3.78 13.37
N ALA A 68 -22.42 -4.74 12.83
CA ALA A 68 -23.83 -4.97 13.19
C ALA A 68 -23.99 -5.36 14.66
N ALA A 69 -23.10 -6.21 15.18
CA ALA A 69 -23.11 -6.59 16.59
C ALA A 69 -22.85 -5.40 17.53
N LEU A 70 -21.92 -4.49 17.15
CA LEU A 70 -21.66 -3.23 17.87
C LEU A 70 -22.84 -2.27 17.78
N TRP A 71 -23.49 -2.17 16.60
CA TRP A 71 -24.65 -1.32 16.40
C TRP A 71 -25.86 -1.75 17.23
N MET A 72 -26.12 -3.05 17.27
CA MET A 72 -27.25 -3.65 17.99
C MET A 72 -26.95 -3.91 19.47
N ASN A 73 -25.70 -3.71 19.91
CA ASN A 73 -25.21 -4.02 21.26
C ASN A 73 -25.57 -5.44 21.75
N ILE A 74 -25.56 -6.41 20.82
CA ILE A 74 -26.00 -7.79 21.10
C ILE A 74 -25.05 -8.51 22.08
N LEU A 75 -23.76 -8.14 22.04
CA LEU A 75 -22.68 -8.79 22.79
C LEU A 75 -21.87 -7.76 23.59
N PRO A 76 -22.44 -7.10 24.59
CA PRO A 76 -21.78 -5.99 25.31
C PRO A 76 -20.49 -6.41 26.05
N ARG A 77 -20.36 -7.71 26.40
CA ARG A 77 -19.11 -8.24 26.99
C ARG A 77 -17.96 -8.39 25.99
N PHE A 78 -18.25 -8.33 24.70
CA PHE A 78 -17.28 -8.54 23.60
C PHE A 78 -17.03 -7.26 22.80
N VAL A 79 -17.29 -6.07 23.37
CA VAL A 79 -17.06 -4.79 22.68
C VAL A 79 -15.62 -4.69 22.17
N THR A 80 -14.63 -5.02 23.00
CA THR A 80 -13.20 -4.95 22.60
C THR A 80 -12.87 -5.84 21.40
N PRO A 81 -13.10 -7.16 21.41
CA PRO A 81 -12.81 -7.98 20.23
C PRO A 81 -13.67 -7.61 19.01
N LEU A 82 -14.92 -7.19 19.18
CA LEU A 82 -15.75 -6.74 18.07
C LEU A 82 -15.23 -5.44 17.46
N THR A 83 -14.83 -4.46 18.28
CA THR A 83 -14.20 -3.22 17.81
C THR A 83 -12.90 -3.51 17.07
N LEU A 84 -12.08 -4.43 17.58
CA LEU A 84 -10.85 -4.84 16.95
C LEU A 84 -11.10 -5.48 15.57
N ILE A 85 -12.03 -6.44 15.48
CA ILE A 85 -12.38 -7.10 14.21
C ILE A 85 -12.91 -6.06 13.21
N PHE A 86 -13.77 -5.15 13.65
CA PHE A 86 -14.35 -4.10 12.82
C PHE A 86 -13.27 -3.15 12.27
N VAL A 87 -12.43 -2.60 13.16
CA VAL A 87 -11.43 -1.60 12.81
C VAL A 87 -10.31 -2.21 11.96
N VAL A 88 -9.76 -3.36 12.37
CA VAL A 88 -8.69 -4.04 11.62
C VAL A 88 -9.22 -4.55 10.29
N GLY A 89 -10.40 -5.16 10.27
CA GLY A 89 -11.05 -5.62 9.05
C GLY A 89 -11.31 -4.48 8.07
N GLY A 90 -11.89 -3.38 8.54
CA GLY A 90 -12.13 -2.18 7.74
C GLY A 90 -10.85 -1.55 7.22
N TRP A 91 -9.79 -1.54 8.03
CA TRP A 91 -8.47 -1.08 7.61
C TRP A 91 -7.87 -1.96 6.51
N VAL A 92 -7.95 -3.30 6.64
CA VAL A 92 -7.48 -4.24 5.61
C VAL A 92 -8.28 -4.10 4.31
N LEU A 93 -9.59 -3.89 4.38
CA LEU A 93 -10.43 -3.64 3.20
C LEU A 93 -10.00 -2.35 2.50
N SER A 94 -9.75 -1.28 3.25
CA SER A 94 -9.24 -0.03 2.70
C SER A 94 -7.85 -0.18 2.09
N LEU A 95 -6.96 -0.95 2.71
CA LEU A 95 -5.65 -1.29 2.15
C LEU A 95 -5.81 -2.05 0.81
N CYS A 96 -6.73 -3.00 0.72
CA CYS A 96 -7.03 -3.68 -0.54
C CYS A 96 -7.48 -2.72 -1.63
N ILE A 97 -8.33 -1.73 -1.30
CA ILE A 97 -8.80 -0.72 -2.25
C ILE A 97 -7.65 0.21 -2.68
N HIS A 98 -6.77 0.57 -1.75
CA HIS A 98 -5.56 1.36 -2.02
C HIS A 98 -4.64 0.64 -3.03
N GLU A 99 -4.24 -0.60 -2.74
CA GLU A 99 -3.36 -1.40 -3.59
C GLU A 99 -4.00 -1.71 -4.95
N PHE A 100 -5.29 -1.99 -4.95
CA PHE A 100 -6.06 -2.19 -6.16
C PHE A 100 -6.09 -0.93 -7.03
N GLY A 101 -6.17 0.25 -6.43
CA GLY A 101 -6.07 1.53 -7.12
C GLY A 101 -4.76 1.64 -7.91
N HIS A 102 -3.62 1.38 -7.26
CA HIS A 102 -2.32 1.32 -7.92
C HIS A 102 -2.31 0.33 -9.08
N ALA A 103 -2.79 -0.89 -8.85
CA ALA A 103 -2.79 -1.96 -9.85
C ALA A 103 -3.66 -1.62 -11.07
N VAL A 104 -4.86 -1.06 -10.88
CA VAL A 104 -5.76 -0.67 -11.98
C VAL A 104 -5.12 0.40 -12.84
N VAL A 105 -4.57 1.47 -12.21
CA VAL A 105 -3.96 2.57 -12.96
C VAL A 105 -2.66 2.12 -13.64
N ALA A 106 -1.87 1.23 -13.02
CA ALA A 106 -0.69 0.63 -13.64
C ALA A 106 -1.06 -0.20 -14.87
N TYR A 107 -2.11 -1.03 -14.76
CA TYR A 107 -2.61 -1.84 -15.87
C TYR A 107 -3.07 -0.99 -17.05
N LEU A 108 -3.87 0.04 -16.79
CA LEU A 108 -4.32 1.00 -17.80
C LEU A 108 -3.13 1.78 -18.38
N GLY A 109 -2.14 2.11 -17.55
CA GLY A 109 -0.91 2.78 -17.94
C GLY A 109 0.03 1.94 -18.82
N GLY A 110 -0.19 0.62 -18.92
CA GLY A 110 0.57 -0.27 -19.80
C GLY A 110 1.27 -1.44 -19.11
N ASP A 111 1.34 -1.46 -17.79
CA ASP A 111 1.91 -2.57 -17.03
C ASP A 111 0.91 -3.72 -16.87
N ARG A 112 0.98 -4.66 -17.78
CA ARG A 112 0.11 -5.84 -17.75
C ARG A 112 0.56 -6.92 -16.77
N SER A 113 1.76 -6.82 -16.20
CA SER A 113 2.28 -7.80 -15.24
C SER A 113 1.46 -7.84 -13.94
N VAL A 114 0.84 -6.73 -13.56
CA VAL A 114 -0.02 -6.63 -12.37
C VAL A 114 -1.25 -7.56 -12.44
N ALA A 115 -1.77 -7.83 -13.65
CA ALA A 115 -2.85 -8.79 -13.84
C ALA A 115 -2.37 -10.23 -13.62
N GLY A 116 -1.21 -10.60 -14.18
CA GLY A 116 -0.58 -11.91 -13.98
C GLY A 116 -0.22 -12.18 -12.51
N ALA A 117 0.17 -11.14 -11.77
CA ALA A 117 0.45 -11.22 -10.33
C ALA A 117 -0.83 -11.36 -9.47
N GLY A 118 -2.02 -11.14 -10.06
CA GLY A 118 -3.30 -11.23 -9.37
C GLY A 118 -3.64 -9.99 -8.53
N TYR A 119 -2.98 -8.85 -8.76
CA TYR A 119 -3.21 -7.61 -8.01
C TYR A 119 -4.57 -6.96 -8.33
N LEU A 120 -5.22 -7.37 -9.41
CA LEU A 120 -6.54 -6.90 -9.81
C LEU A 120 -7.70 -7.70 -9.21
N THR A 121 -7.46 -8.51 -8.16
CA THR A 121 -8.46 -9.40 -7.57
C THR A 121 -8.87 -9.03 -6.14
N LEU A 122 -8.54 -7.83 -5.64
CA LEU A 122 -8.78 -7.40 -4.25
C LEU A 122 -8.35 -8.46 -3.21
N ASN A 123 -7.23 -9.12 -3.45
CA ASN A 123 -6.74 -10.19 -2.57
C ASN A 123 -5.60 -9.68 -1.69
N PRO A 124 -5.83 -9.48 -0.36
CA PRO A 124 -4.79 -9.00 0.54
C PRO A 124 -3.55 -9.91 0.59
N LEU A 125 -3.72 -11.22 0.30
CA LEU A 125 -2.63 -12.19 0.31
C LEU A 125 -1.74 -12.13 -0.94
N ARG A 126 -2.14 -11.37 -1.96
CA ARG A 126 -1.36 -11.16 -3.19
C ARG A 126 -0.47 -9.92 -3.13
N TYR A 127 -0.80 -8.96 -2.30
CA TYR A 127 0.03 -7.79 -2.10
C TYR A 127 1.31 -8.18 -1.36
N ALA A 128 2.46 -7.64 -1.79
CA ALA A 128 3.78 -8.11 -1.41
C ALA A 128 3.97 -8.24 0.10
N ASN A 129 4.64 -9.32 0.48
CA ASN A 129 5.15 -9.62 1.83
C ASN A 129 4.14 -9.39 2.99
N ILE A 130 3.21 -10.35 3.15
CA ILE A 130 2.16 -10.35 4.18
C ILE A 130 2.71 -9.97 5.57
N SER A 131 3.91 -10.42 5.92
CA SER A 131 4.50 -10.16 7.23
C SER A 131 4.77 -8.67 7.47
N VAL A 132 5.31 -7.97 6.50
CA VAL A 132 5.63 -6.54 6.61
C VAL A 132 4.41 -5.67 6.29
N SER A 133 3.59 -6.12 5.34
CA SER A 133 2.49 -5.33 4.79
C SER A 133 1.20 -5.43 5.60
N LEU A 134 1.00 -6.51 6.34
CA LEU A 134 -0.22 -6.75 7.08
C LEU A 134 0.05 -7.02 8.57
N ILE A 135 0.94 -7.96 8.90
CA ILE A 135 1.15 -8.38 10.28
C ILE A 135 1.80 -7.26 11.09
N LEU A 136 2.86 -6.65 10.57
CA LEU A 136 3.59 -5.60 11.27
C LEU A 136 2.70 -4.38 11.58
N PRO A 137 1.94 -3.81 10.66
CA PRO A 137 0.99 -2.74 10.96
C PRO A 137 -0.07 -3.12 12.01
N ILE A 138 -0.61 -4.34 11.93
CA ILE A 138 -1.58 -4.82 12.93
C ILE A 138 -0.93 -4.91 14.32
N VAL A 139 0.28 -5.46 14.42
CA VAL A 139 1.01 -5.54 15.70
C VAL A 139 1.27 -4.15 16.27
N PHE A 140 1.71 -3.19 15.44
CA PHE A 140 1.91 -1.81 15.88
C PHE A 140 0.60 -1.15 16.31
N LEU A 141 -0.50 -1.41 15.61
CA LEU A 141 -1.83 -0.93 15.97
C LEU A 141 -2.26 -1.48 17.35
N LEU A 142 -2.06 -2.77 17.59
CA LEU A 142 -2.39 -3.43 18.85
C LEU A 142 -1.55 -2.94 20.03
N LEU A 143 -0.30 -2.53 19.76
CA LEU A 143 0.59 -1.93 20.76
C LEU A 143 0.28 -0.45 21.03
N GLY A 144 -0.79 0.10 20.43
CA GLY A 144 -1.15 1.51 20.56
C GLY A 144 -0.26 2.44 19.75
N GLY A 145 0.49 1.90 18.79
CA GLY A 145 1.36 2.64 17.89
C GLY A 145 0.66 3.17 16.64
N ILE A 146 1.46 3.82 15.79
CA ILE A 146 1.01 4.32 14.49
C ILE A 146 0.88 3.13 13.53
N ALA A 147 -0.26 3.00 12.84
CA ALA A 147 -0.42 2.02 11.78
C ALA A 147 0.62 2.28 10.67
N LEU A 148 1.50 1.30 10.44
CA LEU A 148 2.52 1.38 9.41
C LEU A 148 1.87 1.25 8.03
N PRO A 149 2.36 1.97 6.99
CA PRO A 149 1.97 1.65 5.64
C PRO A 149 2.40 0.22 5.34
N GLY A 150 1.46 -0.61 4.96
CA GLY A 150 1.71 -1.99 4.59
C GLY A 150 1.07 -2.26 3.25
N GLY A 151 1.67 -3.15 2.48
CA GLY A 151 1.26 -3.46 1.12
C GLY A 151 2.22 -2.80 0.12
N ALA A 152 2.54 -3.52 -0.94
CA ALA A 152 3.18 -2.96 -2.10
C ALA A 152 2.81 -3.80 -3.32
N VAL A 153 2.19 -3.18 -4.29
CA VAL A 153 2.06 -3.73 -5.63
C VAL A 153 3.38 -3.49 -6.36
N TYR A 154 4.01 -4.55 -6.83
CA TYR A 154 5.18 -4.42 -7.70
C TYR A 154 4.75 -3.91 -9.07
N ILE A 155 5.15 -2.69 -9.38
CA ILE A 155 4.82 -2.02 -10.64
C ILE A 155 6.06 -1.92 -11.49
N ASN A 156 5.93 -2.39 -12.72
CA ASN A 156 6.96 -2.21 -13.73
C ASN A 156 6.85 -0.80 -14.36
N HIS A 157 7.51 0.17 -13.75
CA HIS A 157 7.50 1.55 -14.24
C HIS A 157 8.02 1.70 -15.67
N SER A 158 8.89 0.78 -16.15
CA SER A 158 9.39 0.82 -17.52
C SER A 158 8.34 0.41 -18.57
N ALA A 159 7.27 -0.27 -18.14
CA ALA A 159 6.15 -0.65 -18.99
C ALA A 159 5.09 0.46 -19.11
N LEU A 160 5.16 1.49 -18.28
CA LEU A 160 4.21 2.60 -18.28
C LEU A 160 4.44 3.52 -19.50
N ARG A 161 3.35 4.05 -20.05
CA ARG A 161 3.35 4.86 -21.27
C ARG A 161 4.13 6.17 -21.12
N THR A 162 3.97 6.85 -19.98
CA THR A 162 4.56 8.17 -19.72
C THR A 162 4.92 8.34 -18.25
N ARG A 163 5.70 9.39 -17.94
CA ARG A 163 5.98 9.84 -16.57
C ARG A 163 4.70 10.20 -15.82
N ALA A 164 3.75 10.82 -16.49
CA ALA A 164 2.45 11.17 -15.89
C ALA A 164 1.68 9.92 -15.44
N TRP A 165 1.75 8.81 -16.20
CA TRP A 165 1.18 7.54 -15.77
C TRP A 165 1.87 6.99 -14.52
N SER A 166 3.20 7.15 -14.40
CA SER A 166 3.92 6.75 -13.19
C SER A 166 3.46 7.55 -11.97
N SER A 167 3.27 8.87 -12.10
CA SER A 167 2.69 9.69 -11.03
C SER A 167 1.24 9.32 -10.74
N ALA A 168 0.42 9.10 -11.78
CA ALA A 168 -0.97 8.70 -11.63
C ALA A 168 -1.14 7.38 -10.88
N VAL A 169 -0.26 6.41 -11.14
CA VAL A 169 -0.19 5.15 -10.38
C VAL A 169 0.00 5.44 -8.89
N SER A 170 0.97 6.29 -8.54
CA SER A 170 1.24 6.61 -7.14
C SER A 170 0.13 7.43 -6.46
N VAL A 171 -0.64 8.22 -7.21
CA VAL A 171 -1.82 8.94 -6.69
C VAL A 171 -3.00 7.99 -6.43
N ALA A 172 -3.11 6.91 -7.21
CA ALA A 172 -4.31 6.07 -7.23
C ALA A 172 -4.60 5.37 -5.89
N GLY A 173 -3.57 4.91 -5.18
CA GLY A 173 -3.72 4.34 -3.85
C GLY A 173 -4.26 5.33 -2.83
N PRO A 174 -3.59 6.49 -2.62
CA PRO A 174 -4.11 7.56 -1.76
C PRO A 174 -5.53 8.00 -2.09
N VAL A 175 -5.91 8.05 -3.38
CA VAL A 175 -7.30 8.32 -3.80
C VAL A 175 -8.24 7.22 -3.30
N GLY A 176 -7.86 5.95 -3.37
CA GLY A 176 -8.64 4.84 -2.82
C GLY A 176 -8.85 5.00 -1.30
N THR A 177 -7.80 5.31 -0.56
CA THR A 177 -7.88 5.59 0.90
C THR A 177 -8.75 6.81 1.20
N LEU A 178 -8.61 7.89 0.41
CA LEU A 178 -9.45 9.08 0.54
C LEU A 178 -10.93 8.75 0.36
N LEU A 179 -11.28 7.98 -0.66
CA LEU A 179 -12.67 7.56 -0.93
C LEU A 179 -13.23 6.73 0.24
N CYS A 180 -12.44 5.83 0.82
CA CYS A 180 -12.84 5.09 2.02
C CYS A 180 -13.07 6.04 3.21
N GLY A 181 -12.15 6.97 3.44
CA GLY A 181 -12.30 7.99 4.50
C GLY A 181 -13.53 8.87 4.32
N LEU A 182 -13.81 9.32 3.10
CA LEU A 182 -15.01 10.10 2.78
C LEU A 182 -16.29 9.30 2.96
N ALA A 183 -16.31 8.01 2.61
CA ALA A 183 -17.47 7.15 2.85
C ALA A 183 -17.77 7.00 4.35
N ILE A 184 -16.73 6.82 5.17
CA ILE A 184 -16.85 6.78 6.64
C ILE A 184 -17.35 8.12 7.17
N ALA A 185 -16.78 9.23 6.73
CA ALA A 185 -17.17 10.59 7.12
C ALA A 185 -18.64 10.86 6.77
N ALA A 186 -19.09 10.44 5.59
CA ALA A 186 -20.48 10.55 5.17
C ALA A 186 -21.41 9.72 6.08
N ALA A 187 -21.03 8.47 6.40
CA ALA A 187 -21.81 7.60 7.29
C ALA A 187 -21.94 8.22 8.69
N LEU A 188 -20.84 8.74 9.28
CA LEU A 188 -20.84 9.43 10.55
C LEU A 188 -21.72 10.69 10.51
N THR A 189 -21.56 11.52 9.46
CA THR A 189 -22.34 12.75 9.32
C THR A 189 -23.84 12.47 9.19
N VAL A 190 -24.23 11.45 8.41
CA VAL A 190 -25.63 11.03 8.27
C VAL A 190 -26.17 10.52 9.61
N GLY A 191 -25.42 9.64 10.28
CA GLY A 191 -25.82 9.10 11.58
C GLY A 191 -26.03 10.19 12.65
N MET A 192 -25.16 11.20 12.68
CA MET A 192 -25.28 12.34 13.58
C MET A 192 -26.49 13.23 13.23
N ARG A 193 -26.68 13.55 11.95
CA ARG A 193 -27.81 14.39 11.48
C ARG A 193 -29.16 13.73 11.70
N GLN A 194 -29.23 12.42 11.57
CA GLN A 194 -30.46 11.64 11.78
C GLN A 194 -30.67 11.25 13.23
N SER A 195 -29.79 11.73 14.14
CA SER A 195 -29.86 11.39 15.56
C SER A 195 -29.87 9.87 15.84
N TRP A 196 -29.14 9.10 15.01
CA TRP A 196 -29.03 7.65 15.18
C TRP A 196 -28.10 7.28 16.34
N LEU A 197 -27.14 8.17 16.69
CA LEU A 197 -26.25 7.95 17.83
C LEU A 197 -27.02 7.94 19.15
N ASN A 198 -26.93 6.84 19.86
CA ASN A 198 -27.55 6.64 21.16
C ASN A 198 -26.63 5.75 22.05
N PRO A 199 -26.93 5.61 23.36
CA PRO A 199 -26.10 4.81 24.27
C PRO A 199 -25.92 3.34 23.85
N GLU A 200 -26.87 2.76 23.10
CA GLU A 200 -26.78 1.36 22.69
C GLU A 200 -25.81 1.14 21.56
N ASN A 201 -25.72 2.09 20.62
CA ASN A 201 -24.86 1.95 19.42
C ASN A 201 -23.61 2.84 19.43
N VAL A 202 -23.33 3.52 20.55
CA VAL A 202 -22.15 4.40 20.67
C VAL A 202 -20.83 3.68 20.36
N ASN A 203 -20.74 2.38 20.69
CA ASN A 203 -19.56 1.57 20.40
C ASN A 203 -19.32 1.41 18.90
N PHE A 204 -20.38 1.28 18.10
CA PHE A 204 -20.26 1.25 16.63
C PHE A 204 -19.75 2.59 16.08
N PHE A 205 -20.35 3.72 16.52
CA PHE A 205 -19.92 5.04 16.05
C PHE A 205 -18.51 5.36 16.48
N ALA A 206 -18.08 4.94 17.66
CA ALA A 206 -16.72 5.08 18.16
C ALA A 206 -15.73 4.25 17.32
N ALA A 207 -16.06 2.99 17.01
CA ALA A 207 -15.26 2.14 16.15
C ALA A 207 -15.16 2.70 14.72
N LEU A 208 -16.26 3.23 14.17
CA LEU A 208 -16.31 3.84 12.86
C LEU A 208 -15.49 5.14 12.80
N ALA A 209 -15.56 5.98 13.84
CA ALA A 209 -14.77 7.21 13.97
C ALA A 209 -13.26 6.89 14.06
N LEU A 210 -12.89 5.87 14.83
CA LEU A 210 -11.53 5.38 14.94
C LEU A 210 -11.00 4.86 13.60
N LEU A 211 -11.80 4.10 12.85
CA LEU A 211 -11.44 3.67 11.50
C LEU A 211 -11.24 4.87 10.57
N GLY A 212 -12.11 5.88 10.64
CA GLY A 212 -11.96 7.12 9.90
C GLY A 212 -10.68 7.89 10.23
N PHE A 213 -10.31 7.93 11.51
CA PHE A 213 -9.01 8.47 11.94
C PHE A 213 -7.85 7.73 11.31
N PHE A 214 -7.88 6.39 11.25
CA PHE A 214 -6.84 5.60 10.59
C PHE A 214 -6.79 5.82 9.08
N MET A 215 -7.92 6.13 8.42
CA MET A 215 -7.91 6.52 7.00
C MET A 215 -7.20 7.87 6.81
N CYS A 216 -7.47 8.85 7.66
CA CYS A 216 -6.79 10.14 7.62
C CYS A 216 -5.28 9.98 7.90
N LEU A 217 -4.91 9.18 8.89
CA LEU A 217 -3.53 8.87 9.23
C LEU A 217 -2.79 8.20 8.06
N ALA A 218 -3.38 7.14 7.49
CA ALA A 218 -2.79 6.42 6.36
C ALA A 218 -2.64 7.31 5.12
N LEU A 219 -3.64 8.14 4.83
CA LEU A 219 -3.60 9.10 3.73
C LEU A 219 -2.44 10.09 3.90
N MET A 220 -2.33 10.72 5.07
CA MET A 220 -1.27 11.69 5.35
C MET A 220 0.12 11.05 5.33
N LEU A 221 0.25 9.85 5.89
CA LEU A 221 1.52 9.14 5.89
C LEU A 221 1.97 8.77 4.47
N ASN A 222 1.07 8.22 3.65
CA ASN A 222 1.39 7.86 2.27
C ASN A 222 1.68 9.07 1.38
N LEU A 223 1.14 10.25 1.69
CA LEU A 223 1.41 11.48 0.94
C LEU A 223 2.73 12.17 1.33
N LEU A 224 3.46 11.68 2.34
CA LEU A 224 4.79 12.21 2.65
C LEU A 224 5.75 12.02 1.47
N PRO A 225 6.58 13.02 1.14
CA PRO A 225 7.52 12.95 0.03
C PRO A 225 8.80 12.17 0.40
N ALA A 226 8.64 11.01 1.05
CA ALA A 226 9.74 10.16 1.48
C ALA A 226 9.87 8.92 0.59
N PRO A 227 11.07 8.55 0.11
CA PRO A 227 11.28 7.34 -0.68
C PRO A 227 10.64 6.11 -0.04
N GLY A 228 9.88 5.37 -0.83
CA GLY A 228 9.11 4.20 -0.36
C GLY A 228 7.64 4.51 -0.04
N LEU A 229 7.23 5.78 -0.04
CA LEU A 229 5.85 6.22 0.12
C LEU A 229 5.29 6.80 -1.20
N ASP A 230 3.97 6.83 -1.34
CA ASP A 230 3.30 7.26 -2.57
C ASP A 230 3.56 8.72 -2.90
N GLY A 231 3.63 9.59 -1.90
CA GLY A 231 3.94 11.01 -2.08
C GLY A 231 5.27 11.21 -2.80
N PHE A 232 6.29 10.42 -2.48
CA PHE A 232 7.52 10.40 -3.25
C PHE A 232 7.32 9.81 -4.65
N GLY A 233 6.55 8.74 -4.77
CA GLY A 233 6.22 8.10 -6.05
C GLY A 233 5.58 9.07 -7.05
N ILE A 234 4.80 10.04 -6.58
CA ILE A 234 4.17 11.09 -7.40
C ILE A 234 5.22 12.00 -8.05
N ILE A 235 6.24 12.43 -7.29
CA ILE A 235 7.27 13.36 -7.74
C ILE A 235 8.46 12.65 -8.41
N ARG A 236 8.74 11.40 -8.06
CA ARG A 236 9.89 10.62 -8.51
C ARG A 236 10.12 10.67 -10.02
N PRO A 237 9.12 10.52 -10.92
CA PRO A 237 9.35 10.51 -12.36
C PRO A 237 9.89 11.84 -12.93
N TRP A 238 9.80 12.91 -12.15
CA TRP A 238 10.18 14.26 -12.51
C TRP A 238 11.55 14.67 -11.93
N LEU A 239 12.12 13.85 -11.05
CA LEU A 239 13.42 14.10 -10.41
C LEU A 239 14.58 13.68 -11.33
N PRO A 240 15.79 14.25 -11.14
CA PRO A 240 17.00 13.77 -11.78
C PRO A 240 17.26 12.30 -11.50
N TYR A 241 17.87 11.60 -12.45
CA TYR A 241 18.12 10.16 -12.35
C TYR A 241 18.91 9.75 -11.10
N SER A 242 19.91 10.55 -10.72
CA SER A 242 20.70 10.31 -9.50
C SER A 242 19.82 10.25 -8.24
N MET A 243 18.82 11.12 -8.13
CA MET A 243 17.87 11.11 -7.02
C MET A 243 16.93 9.91 -7.08
N GLN A 244 16.45 9.54 -8.27
CA GLN A 244 15.62 8.34 -8.46
C GLN A 244 16.38 7.07 -8.07
N TYR A 245 17.65 6.96 -8.45
CA TYR A 245 18.51 5.83 -8.09
C TYR A 245 18.78 5.78 -6.58
N ALA A 246 19.13 6.90 -5.97
CA ALA A 246 19.33 7.00 -4.52
C ALA A 246 18.05 6.59 -3.75
N ALA A 247 16.88 7.01 -4.24
CA ALA A 247 15.61 6.65 -3.63
C ALA A 247 15.32 5.15 -3.65
N VAL A 248 15.65 4.45 -4.74
CA VAL A 248 15.54 2.98 -4.81
C VAL A 248 16.49 2.32 -3.83
N ARG A 249 17.73 2.80 -3.76
CA ARG A 249 18.76 2.23 -2.89
C ARG A 249 18.47 2.43 -1.40
N TYR A 250 17.92 3.58 -1.02
CA TYR A 250 17.72 3.99 0.37
C TYR A 250 16.24 4.02 0.80
N GLY A 251 15.31 3.55 -0.05
CA GLY A 251 13.88 3.63 0.21
C GLY A 251 13.45 3.01 1.54
N MET A 252 13.94 1.80 1.85
CA MET A 252 13.65 1.16 3.14
C MET A 252 14.20 1.96 4.33
N LEU A 253 15.43 2.50 4.20
CA LEU A 253 16.02 3.33 5.24
C LEU A 253 15.24 4.63 5.44
N SER A 254 14.71 5.20 4.36
CA SER A 254 13.86 6.40 4.41
C SER A 254 12.57 6.14 5.19
N ILE A 255 11.93 4.99 4.99
CA ILE A 255 10.73 4.61 5.76
C ILE A 255 11.07 4.51 7.25
N TYR A 256 12.15 3.80 7.62
CA TYR A 256 12.58 3.73 9.01
C TYR A 256 12.91 5.11 9.60
N ALA A 257 13.53 6.00 8.81
CA ALA A 257 13.83 7.36 9.24
C ALA A 257 12.55 8.17 9.51
N VAL A 258 11.54 8.07 8.65
CA VAL A 258 10.22 8.72 8.87
C VAL A 258 9.62 8.23 10.19
N PHE A 259 9.60 6.91 10.43
CA PHE A 259 9.07 6.38 11.69
C PHE A 259 9.90 6.80 12.89
N ALA A 260 11.23 6.79 12.80
CA ALA A 260 12.08 7.26 13.87
C ALA A 260 11.82 8.75 14.19
N LEU A 261 11.66 9.60 13.17
CA LEU A 261 11.30 11.00 13.37
C LEU A 261 9.94 11.17 14.06
N LEU A 262 8.92 10.42 13.61
CA LEU A 262 7.60 10.48 14.22
C LEU A 262 7.57 9.91 15.65
N TRP A 263 8.46 8.97 15.98
CA TRP A 263 8.50 8.34 17.30
C TRP A 263 9.34 9.12 18.30
N PHE A 264 10.54 9.56 17.89
CA PHE A 264 11.52 10.13 18.79
C PHE A 264 11.60 11.66 18.77
N VAL A 265 11.08 12.32 17.72
CA VAL A 265 11.19 13.78 17.58
C VAL A 265 9.82 14.44 17.83
N ALA A 266 9.60 14.87 19.07
CA ALA A 266 8.32 15.41 19.53
C ALA A 266 7.74 16.54 18.62
N PRO A 267 8.51 17.54 18.17
CA PRO A 267 7.99 18.58 17.27
C PRO A 267 7.48 18.03 15.93
N VAL A 268 8.18 17.05 15.35
CA VAL A 268 7.77 16.42 14.08
C VAL A 268 6.49 15.63 14.29
N ARG A 269 6.43 14.85 15.36
CA ARG A 269 5.22 14.11 15.73
C ARG A 269 4.04 15.04 15.93
N SER A 270 4.18 16.11 16.73
CA SER A 270 3.09 17.06 16.97
C SER A 270 2.61 17.69 15.69
N ALA A 271 3.50 18.21 14.85
CA ALA A 271 3.14 18.80 13.57
C ALA A 271 2.40 17.82 12.65
N PHE A 272 2.84 16.58 12.58
CA PHE A 272 2.20 15.55 11.78
C PHE A 272 0.78 15.23 12.30
N PHE A 273 0.64 14.98 13.59
CA PHE A 273 -0.67 14.69 14.19
C PHE A 273 -1.61 15.88 14.17
N ASP A 274 -1.12 17.11 14.28
CA ASP A 274 -1.95 18.32 14.12
C ASP A 274 -2.60 18.35 12.73
N VAL A 275 -1.85 17.98 11.68
CA VAL A 275 -2.42 17.90 10.33
C VAL A 275 -3.45 16.78 10.24
N VAL A 276 -3.18 15.60 10.80
CA VAL A 276 -4.13 14.48 10.83
C VAL A 276 -5.42 14.88 11.56
N ILE A 277 -5.31 15.54 12.72
CA ILE A 277 -6.47 16.00 13.50
C ILE A 277 -7.27 17.06 12.73
N ARG A 278 -6.60 18.01 12.06
CA ARG A 278 -7.30 18.96 11.19
C ARG A 278 -8.06 18.28 10.06
N LEU A 279 -7.48 17.22 9.48
CA LEU A 279 -8.14 16.46 8.43
C LEU A 279 -9.37 15.67 8.98
N THR A 280 -9.27 15.06 10.16
CA THR A 280 -10.42 14.40 10.80
C THR A 280 -11.53 15.40 11.12
N THR A 281 -11.17 16.61 11.60
CA THR A 281 -12.14 17.69 11.83
C THR A 281 -12.81 18.14 10.52
N ALA A 282 -12.04 18.28 9.44
CA ALA A 282 -12.59 18.63 8.13
C ALA A 282 -13.55 17.55 7.58
N PHE A 283 -13.37 16.29 8.00
CA PHE A 283 -14.26 15.16 7.67
C PHE A 283 -15.42 15.01 8.66
N ASN A 284 -15.62 15.95 9.60
CA ASN A 284 -16.63 15.89 10.65
C ASN A 284 -16.53 14.61 11.51
N ILE A 285 -15.32 14.09 11.72
CA ILE A 285 -15.10 12.94 12.59
C ILE A 285 -14.83 13.46 14.01
N ASP A 286 -15.73 13.15 14.92
CA ASP A 286 -15.68 13.62 16.31
C ASP A 286 -14.51 13.01 17.08
N GLN A 287 -13.70 13.83 17.74
CA GLN A 287 -12.50 13.41 18.45
C GLN A 287 -12.82 12.61 19.72
N SER A 288 -13.95 12.88 20.36
CA SER A 288 -14.40 12.12 21.54
C SER A 288 -14.75 10.70 21.14
N LEU A 289 -15.40 10.51 19.99
CA LEU A 289 -15.68 9.18 19.44
C LEU A 289 -14.40 8.44 19.05
N ILE A 290 -13.42 9.12 18.46
CA ILE A 290 -12.11 8.54 18.17
C ILE A 290 -11.46 8.04 19.47
N TYR A 291 -11.41 8.89 20.50
CA TYR A 291 -10.84 8.53 21.79
C TYR A 291 -11.58 7.33 22.43
N PHE A 292 -12.91 7.33 22.39
CA PHE A 292 -13.71 6.23 22.90
C PHE A 292 -13.47 4.93 22.13
N GLY A 293 -13.31 5.00 20.80
CA GLY A 293 -12.91 3.87 19.96
C GLY A 293 -11.55 3.30 20.36
N PHE A 294 -10.57 4.15 20.67
CA PHE A 294 -9.27 3.71 21.19
C PHE A 294 -9.40 3.01 22.53
N MET A 295 -10.23 3.53 23.44
CA MET A 295 -10.46 2.89 24.73
C MET A 295 -11.12 1.52 24.57
N ASN A 296 -12.05 1.37 23.63
CA ASN A 296 -12.69 0.09 23.32
C ASN A 296 -11.73 -0.95 22.72
N MET A 297 -10.60 -0.54 22.15
CA MET A 297 -9.60 -1.48 21.61
C MET A 297 -8.57 -1.95 22.64
N ARG A 298 -8.50 -1.32 23.83
CA ARG A 298 -7.55 -1.71 24.85
C ARG A 298 -8.02 -2.94 25.61
N PHE A 299 -7.12 -3.90 25.79
CA PHE A 299 -7.35 -5.11 26.58
C PHE A 299 -7.00 -4.91 28.06
N PHE A 300 -6.31 -3.79 28.40
CA PHE A 300 -5.84 -3.47 29.75
C PHE A 300 -6.09 -1.99 30.06
#